data_e77541e8a02d697c73305944a6d2d4c3
#
_entry.id   e77541e8a02d697c73305944a6d2d4c3
#
_cell.length_a   1.000
_cell.length_b   1.000
_cell.length_c   1.000
_cell.angle_alpha   90.00
_cell.angle_beta   90.00
_cell.angle_gamma   90.00
#
_symmetry.space_group_name_H-M   'P 1'
#
loop_
_entity.id
_entity.type
_entity.pdbx_description
1 polymer ?
#
loop_
_entity_poly.entity_id
_entity_poly.type
_entity_poly.pdbx_seq_one_letter_code
_entity_poly.pdbx_strand_id
1 'polypeptide(L)'
;MLGLGNSITSGAALDEFSIADVSGIQTWLKFNTGQSDDGDRIIWADSSGQGNPIDDASAGTNDVVEFTGGALHLKQDVSGTPPEANFTTEIDLTGAFTIFMVLDVADDLNAETILQGSGTNFFRMSHGDQDTKFRFKFGGVSDSIPIASTAPSTSKALFRFQRDGSNNVDFFEDDTSLGGAFPITASGTFSIIRLGATAATAIGAKFFEVVIFNELVSDANIALIEADIKNRNSL
;
A
#
# COMPACT_ATOMS: atom_id res chain seq x y z
N MET A 1 50.17 -27.27 29.13
CA MET A 1 49.74 -26.35 28.05
C MET A 1 48.48 -26.95 27.40
N LEU A 2 47.32 -26.56 27.90
CA LEU A 2 46.01 -27.06 27.41
C LEU A 2 45.52 -26.13 26.30
N GLY A 3 45.52 -26.60 25.08
CA GLY A 3 44.93 -25.88 23.96
C GLY A 3 43.40 -26.02 23.96
N LEU A 4 42.73 -24.94 24.34
CA LEU A 4 41.28 -24.81 24.12
C LEU A 4 41.04 -24.51 22.64
N GLY A 5 40.81 -25.57 21.88
CA GLY A 5 40.28 -25.44 20.55
C GLY A 5 38.79 -25.06 20.62
N ASN A 6 38.45 -23.77 20.55
CA ASN A 6 37.10 -23.34 20.28
C ASN A 6 36.77 -23.66 18.82
N SER A 7 36.18 -24.82 18.61
CA SER A 7 35.44 -25.07 17.41
C SER A 7 34.17 -24.21 17.46
N ILE A 8 34.21 -23.06 16.80
CA ILE A 8 33.01 -22.33 16.47
C ILE A 8 32.34 -23.16 15.36
N THR A 9 31.48 -24.09 15.76
CA THR A 9 30.54 -24.72 14.83
C THR A 9 29.78 -23.61 14.14
N SER A 10 29.82 -23.62 12.81
CA SER A 10 29.10 -22.73 11.95
C SER A 10 27.71 -22.44 12.52
N GLY A 11 27.49 -21.20 12.95
CA GLY A 11 26.17 -20.76 13.31
C GLY A 11 25.25 -21.06 12.12
N ALA A 12 24.12 -21.71 12.38
CA ALA A 12 23.04 -21.74 11.41
C ALA A 12 22.87 -20.31 10.93
N ALA A 13 22.86 -20.11 9.62
CA ALA A 13 22.51 -18.83 9.04
C ALA A 13 21.18 -18.44 9.70
N LEU A 14 21.15 -17.29 10.39
CA LEU A 14 19.88 -16.76 10.84
C LEU A 14 19.02 -16.63 9.60
N ASP A 15 17.85 -17.25 9.61
CA ASP A 15 16.93 -17.08 8.50
C ASP A 15 16.74 -15.58 8.31
N GLU A 16 17.09 -15.10 7.11
CA GLU A 16 16.94 -13.69 6.78
C GLU A 16 15.45 -13.37 6.81
N PHE A 17 15.07 -12.30 7.53
CA PHE A 17 13.67 -11.88 7.58
C PHE A 17 13.13 -11.66 6.16
N SER A 18 11.96 -12.20 5.89
CA SER A 18 11.23 -11.95 4.65
C SER A 18 9.81 -11.50 4.97
N ILE A 19 9.38 -10.43 4.32
CA ILE A 19 7.97 -9.98 4.39
C ILE A 19 7.03 -11.09 3.95
N ALA A 20 7.41 -11.92 2.97
CA ALA A 20 6.59 -13.03 2.48
C ALA A 20 6.32 -14.11 3.54
N ASP A 21 7.16 -14.22 4.58
CA ASP A 21 7.00 -15.21 5.66
C ASP A 21 6.10 -14.71 6.80
N VAL A 22 5.67 -13.44 6.77
CA VAL A 22 4.74 -12.89 7.76
C VAL A 22 3.33 -13.37 7.45
N SER A 23 2.66 -13.91 8.50
CA SER A 23 1.31 -14.45 8.34
C SER A 23 0.32 -13.39 7.86
N GLY A 24 -0.76 -13.82 7.23
CA GLY A 24 -1.82 -12.93 6.74
C GLY A 24 -1.48 -12.15 5.47
N ILE A 25 -0.27 -12.30 4.90
CA ILE A 25 0.09 -11.61 3.67
C ILE A 25 -0.85 -12.01 2.52
N GLN A 26 -1.31 -11.02 1.76
CA GLN A 26 -2.20 -11.20 0.62
C GLN A 26 -1.50 -10.84 -0.71
N THR A 27 -0.67 -9.82 -0.69
CA THR A 27 0.15 -9.43 -1.84
C THR A 27 1.37 -8.62 -1.38
N TRP A 28 2.43 -8.72 -2.15
CA TRP A 28 3.62 -7.89 -2.02
C TRP A 28 4.12 -7.47 -3.40
N LEU A 29 3.73 -6.27 -3.80
CA LEU A 29 4.24 -5.61 -4.99
C LEU A 29 5.56 -4.92 -4.60
N LYS A 30 6.67 -5.64 -4.82
CA LYS A 30 7.99 -5.27 -4.33
C LYS A 30 8.65 -4.25 -5.24
N PHE A 31 9.26 -3.23 -4.63
CA PHE A 31 10.00 -2.18 -5.34
C PHE A 31 11.00 -2.75 -6.35
N ASN A 32 10.96 -2.23 -7.56
CA ASN A 32 11.88 -2.57 -8.65
C ASN A 32 12.03 -4.08 -8.92
N THR A 33 10.94 -4.85 -8.70
CA THR A 33 10.96 -6.31 -8.85
C THR A 33 9.72 -6.78 -9.60
N GLY A 34 9.91 -7.59 -10.64
CA GLY A 34 8.82 -8.19 -11.40
C GLY A 34 7.92 -7.19 -12.13
N GLN A 35 8.47 -6.03 -12.48
CA GLN A 35 7.79 -4.97 -13.22
C GLN A 35 8.01 -5.16 -14.72
N SER A 36 6.96 -5.04 -15.51
CA SER A 36 6.99 -5.07 -16.96
C SER A 36 5.94 -4.14 -17.53
N ASP A 37 6.34 -3.39 -18.55
CA ASP A 37 5.49 -2.50 -19.33
C ASP A 37 5.87 -2.67 -20.80
N ASP A 38 4.94 -3.15 -21.61
CA ASP A 38 5.16 -3.34 -23.06
C ASP A 38 4.38 -2.32 -23.92
N GLY A 39 3.81 -1.30 -23.25
CA GLY A 39 2.98 -0.26 -23.86
C GLY A 39 1.50 -0.61 -23.99
N ASP A 40 1.16 -1.89 -23.94
CA ASP A 40 -0.22 -2.38 -23.99
C ASP A 40 -0.66 -3.05 -22.69
N ARG A 41 0.31 -3.41 -21.83
CA ARG A 41 0.05 -4.18 -20.61
C ARG A 41 1.03 -3.83 -19.52
N ILE A 42 0.52 -3.59 -18.33
CA ILE A 42 1.29 -3.37 -17.11
C ILE A 42 1.26 -4.62 -16.26
N ILE A 43 2.42 -5.11 -15.87
CA ILE A 43 2.55 -6.25 -14.94
C ILE A 43 3.43 -5.82 -13.77
N TRP A 44 2.95 -6.07 -12.55
CA TRP A 44 3.76 -6.01 -11.34
C TRP A 44 3.56 -7.30 -10.55
N ALA A 45 4.57 -8.16 -10.62
CA ALA A 45 4.50 -9.49 -10.03
C ALA A 45 4.33 -9.43 -8.51
N ASP A 46 3.53 -10.35 -7.99
CA ASP A 46 3.36 -10.55 -6.55
C ASP A 46 4.53 -11.36 -5.98
N SER A 47 5.28 -10.76 -5.08
CA SER A 47 6.42 -11.37 -4.37
C SER A 47 6.02 -12.10 -3.08
N SER A 48 4.74 -12.09 -2.69
CA SER A 48 4.25 -12.78 -1.50
C SER A 48 4.07 -14.28 -1.70
N GLY A 49 3.94 -14.73 -2.96
CA GLY A 49 3.58 -16.10 -3.30
C GLY A 49 2.09 -16.41 -3.24
N GLN A 50 1.23 -15.42 -2.96
CA GLN A 50 -0.23 -15.62 -2.90
C GLN A 50 -0.89 -15.54 -4.28
N GLY A 51 -0.20 -15.02 -5.30
CA GLY A 51 -0.68 -14.96 -6.67
C GLY A 51 -1.65 -13.82 -6.95
N ASN A 52 -1.48 -12.69 -6.29
CA ASN A 52 -2.27 -11.48 -6.48
C ASN A 52 -1.43 -10.34 -7.12
N PRO A 53 -0.87 -10.50 -8.33
CA PRO A 53 -0.15 -9.46 -9.04
C PRO A 53 -1.11 -8.39 -9.56
N ILE A 54 -0.54 -7.24 -9.95
CA ILE A 54 -1.16 -6.39 -10.96
C ILE A 54 -0.85 -6.99 -12.32
N ASP A 55 -1.88 -7.15 -13.13
CA ASP A 55 -1.78 -7.62 -14.51
C ASP A 55 -2.92 -6.99 -15.31
N ASP A 56 -2.64 -5.84 -15.89
CA ASP A 56 -3.66 -5.00 -16.51
C ASP A 56 -3.32 -4.72 -17.98
N ALA A 57 -4.08 -5.37 -18.87
CA ALA A 57 -3.96 -5.18 -20.32
C ALA A 57 -4.56 -3.86 -20.80
N SER A 58 -5.29 -3.13 -19.96
CA SER A 58 -5.92 -1.85 -20.32
C SER A 58 -5.09 -0.65 -19.85
N ALA A 59 -4.24 -0.83 -18.87
CA ALA A 59 -3.50 0.26 -18.23
C ALA A 59 -2.47 0.90 -19.19
N GLY A 60 -1.81 0.11 -20.03
CA GLY A 60 -0.79 0.61 -20.96
C GLY A 60 -1.31 1.34 -22.19
N THR A 61 -2.59 1.13 -22.57
CA THR A 61 -3.11 1.65 -23.86
C THR A 61 -3.36 3.16 -23.89
N ASN A 62 -3.34 3.84 -22.75
CA ASN A 62 -3.77 5.24 -22.63
C ASN A 62 -2.67 6.20 -22.13
N ASP A 63 -1.42 5.76 -22.01
CA ASP A 63 -0.31 6.55 -21.47
C ASP A 63 -0.55 7.17 -20.06
N VAL A 64 -1.59 6.71 -19.36
CA VAL A 64 -1.94 7.21 -18.02
C VAL A 64 -1.34 6.37 -16.89
N VAL A 65 -0.81 5.19 -17.22
CA VAL A 65 -0.10 4.29 -16.28
C VAL A 65 1.20 3.83 -16.92
N GLU A 66 2.30 3.92 -16.20
CA GLU A 66 3.61 3.50 -16.68
C GLU A 66 4.53 3.10 -15.51
N PHE A 67 5.58 2.31 -15.78
CA PHE A 67 6.68 2.17 -14.84
C PHE A 67 7.75 3.22 -15.10
N THR A 68 8.10 4.01 -14.07
CA THR A 68 9.17 4.99 -14.15
C THR A 68 9.96 5.04 -12.83
N GLY A 69 11.29 4.94 -12.92
CA GLY A 69 12.15 4.99 -11.74
C GLY A 69 11.88 3.87 -10.71
N GLY A 70 11.40 2.71 -11.17
CA GLY A 70 11.05 1.58 -10.30
C GLY A 70 9.68 1.70 -9.63
N ALA A 71 8.90 2.72 -9.96
CA ALA A 71 7.54 2.94 -9.45
C ALA A 71 6.50 2.74 -10.54
N LEU A 72 5.33 2.26 -10.15
CA LEU A 72 4.10 2.37 -10.93
C LEU A 72 3.58 3.81 -10.82
N HIS A 73 3.63 4.55 -11.89
CA HIS A 73 3.17 5.93 -11.98
C HIS A 73 1.76 5.97 -12.55
N LEU A 74 0.81 6.34 -11.73
CA LEU A 74 -0.54 6.73 -12.14
C LEU A 74 -0.51 8.22 -12.46
N LYS A 75 -0.62 8.57 -13.73
CA LYS A 75 -0.60 9.98 -14.16
C LYS A 75 -1.97 10.60 -13.94
N GLN A 76 -2.00 11.82 -13.42
CA GLN A 76 -3.27 12.53 -13.28
C GLN A 76 -3.97 12.66 -14.63
N ASP A 77 -5.25 12.31 -14.65
CA ASP A 77 -6.04 12.31 -15.88
C ASP A 77 -6.17 13.70 -16.49
N VAL A 78 -5.59 13.88 -17.67
CA VAL A 78 -5.75 15.08 -18.51
C VAL A 78 -6.68 14.83 -19.71
N SER A 79 -7.16 13.59 -19.88
CA SER A 79 -7.88 13.16 -21.09
C SER A 79 -9.27 12.57 -20.85
N GLY A 80 -9.72 12.46 -19.60
CA GLY A 80 -10.97 11.81 -19.22
C GLY A 80 -10.84 10.30 -19.00
N THR A 81 -9.63 9.75 -19.03
CA THR A 81 -9.36 8.35 -18.72
C THR A 81 -8.66 8.26 -17.34
N PRO A 82 -9.36 7.79 -16.31
CA PRO A 82 -8.77 7.66 -14.97
C PRO A 82 -7.60 6.67 -14.97
N PRO A 83 -6.47 7.00 -14.32
CA PRO A 83 -5.38 6.06 -14.15
C PRO A 83 -5.75 5.00 -13.11
N GLU A 84 -5.68 3.75 -13.52
CA GLU A 84 -5.90 2.60 -12.67
C GLU A 84 -4.99 1.44 -13.04
N ALA A 85 -4.64 0.61 -12.07
CA ALA A 85 -3.92 -0.63 -12.29
C ALA A 85 -4.60 -1.76 -11.51
N ASN A 86 -5.13 -2.74 -12.23
CA ASN A 86 -5.99 -3.77 -11.68
C ASN A 86 -5.19 -4.96 -11.14
N PHE A 87 -5.56 -5.44 -9.96
CA PHE A 87 -5.15 -6.75 -9.48
C PHE A 87 -5.85 -7.85 -10.28
N THR A 88 -5.18 -8.99 -10.47
CA THR A 88 -5.78 -10.16 -11.14
C THR A 88 -6.91 -10.78 -10.33
N THR A 89 -6.87 -10.62 -9.02
CA THR A 89 -7.85 -11.15 -8.07
C THR A 89 -8.23 -10.06 -7.07
N GLU A 90 -9.51 -9.99 -6.71
CA GLU A 90 -9.98 -9.12 -5.64
C GLU A 90 -9.38 -9.56 -4.30
N ILE A 91 -8.82 -8.61 -3.55
CA ILE A 91 -8.23 -8.84 -2.24
C ILE A 91 -9.24 -8.42 -1.18
N ASP A 92 -9.79 -9.40 -0.46
CA ASP A 92 -10.82 -9.20 0.55
C ASP A 92 -10.22 -9.10 1.96
N LEU A 93 -10.40 -7.93 2.58
CA LEU A 93 -9.96 -7.62 3.94
C LEU A 93 -11.17 -7.60 4.87
N THR A 94 -11.43 -8.75 5.51
CA THR A 94 -12.55 -8.91 6.44
C THR A 94 -12.03 -8.83 7.87
N GLY A 95 -12.43 -7.80 8.63
CA GLY A 95 -11.96 -7.60 10.00
C GLY A 95 -10.69 -6.76 10.08
N ALA A 96 -9.72 -7.18 10.90
CA ALA A 96 -8.46 -6.49 11.04
C ALA A 96 -7.59 -6.63 9.79
N PHE A 97 -6.79 -5.61 9.48
CA PHE A 97 -5.83 -5.66 8.37
C PHE A 97 -4.71 -4.62 8.56
N THR A 98 -3.63 -4.81 7.80
CA THR A 98 -2.52 -3.87 7.72
C THR A 98 -2.10 -3.70 6.26
N ILE A 99 -1.94 -2.47 5.81
CA ILE A 99 -1.48 -2.13 4.46
C ILE A 99 -0.27 -1.19 4.59
N PHE A 100 0.82 -1.53 3.93
CA PHE A 100 1.98 -0.65 3.78
C PHE A 100 2.07 -0.21 2.32
N MET A 101 2.35 1.07 2.11
CA MET A 101 2.52 1.65 0.79
C MET A 101 3.66 2.67 0.82
N VAL A 102 4.60 2.55 -0.10
CA VAL A 102 5.55 3.63 -0.37
C VAL A 102 5.00 4.44 -1.53
N LEU A 103 4.63 5.67 -1.24
CA LEU A 103 3.98 6.58 -2.19
C LEU A 103 4.79 7.87 -2.34
N ASP A 104 4.76 8.41 -3.55
CA ASP A 104 5.10 9.80 -3.87
C ASP A 104 3.84 10.39 -4.51
N VAL A 105 3.17 11.28 -3.80
CA VAL A 105 1.87 11.83 -4.21
C VAL A 105 2.02 13.26 -4.71
N ALA A 106 1.21 13.64 -5.69
CA ALA A 106 1.23 15.00 -6.21
C ALA A 106 0.78 16.02 -5.16
N ASP A 107 1.25 17.26 -5.28
CA ASP A 107 1.05 18.34 -4.31
C ASP A 107 -0.42 18.73 -4.06
N ASP A 108 -1.35 18.37 -4.92
CA ASP A 108 -2.74 18.82 -4.84
C ASP A 108 -3.69 17.63 -4.85
N LEU A 109 -3.91 17.05 -3.67
CA LEU A 109 -4.80 15.90 -3.48
C LEU A 109 -6.19 16.36 -3.03
N ASN A 110 -7.12 16.39 -3.96
CA ASN A 110 -8.52 16.72 -3.66
C ASN A 110 -9.37 15.45 -3.51
N ALA A 111 -9.25 14.76 -2.39
CA ALA A 111 -9.98 13.53 -2.08
C ALA A 111 -9.77 12.41 -3.12
N GLU A 112 -8.52 12.17 -3.50
CA GLU A 112 -8.15 11.24 -4.54
C GLU A 112 -8.09 9.80 -4.06
N THR A 113 -8.51 8.87 -4.91
CA THR A 113 -8.60 7.45 -4.59
C THR A 113 -7.24 6.79 -4.79
N ILE A 114 -6.71 6.21 -3.71
CA ILE A 114 -5.45 5.45 -3.69
C ILE A 114 -5.73 3.96 -3.96
N LEU A 115 -6.73 3.41 -3.25
CA LEU A 115 -7.17 2.03 -3.40
C LEU A 115 -8.66 2.02 -3.69
N GLN A 116 -9.07 1.26 -4.70
CA GLN A 116 -10.47 1.06 -5.02
C GLN A 116 -10.83 -0.42 -4.94
N GLY A 117 -11.96 -0.68 -4.28
CA GLY A 117 -12.56 -1.99 -4.22
C GLY A 117 -13.70 -2.16 -5.21
N SER A 118 -14.37 -3.30 -5.12
CA SER A 118 -15.59 -3.56 -5.87
C SER A 118 -16.72 -2.61 -5.41
N GLY A 119 -17.60 -2.29 -6.33
CA GLY A 119 -18.74 -1.41 -6.07
C GLY A 119 -18.30 0.00 -5.70
N THR A 120 -18.55 0.41 -4.45
CA THR A 120 -18.26 1.76 -3.96
C THR A 120 -17.19 1.80 -2.87
N ASN A 121 -16.44 0.71 -2.68
CA ASN A 121 -15.37 0.65 -1.70
C ASN A 121 -14.18 1.47 -2.17
N PHE A 122 -13.61 2.27 -1.28
CA PHE A 122 -12.42 3.06 -1.59
C PHE A 122 -11.63 3.45 -0.33
N PHE A 123 -10.34 3.70 -0.52
CA PHE A 123 -9.50 4.48 0.36
C PHE A 123 -9.01 5.71 -0.38
N ARG A 124 -9.23 6.90 0.20
CA ARG A 124 -8.89 8.20 -0.36
C ARG A 124 -8.07 9.02 0.60
N MET A 125 -7.17 9.81 0.03
CA MET A 125 -6.39 10.82 0.72
C MET A 125 -6.81 12.21 0.23
N SER A 126 -6.97 13.17 1.14
CA SER A 126 -7.15 14.59 0.83
C SER A 126 -5.99 15.39 1.41
N HIS A 127 -5.50 16.35 0.65
CA HIS A 127 -4.40 17.24 1.01
C HIS A 127 -4.67 18.66 0.49
N GLY A 128 -3.98 19.67 1.04
CA GLY A 128 -4.07 21.06 0.60
C GLY A 128 -5.19 21.85 1.30
N ASP A 129 -5.79 22.81 0.59
CA ASP A 129 -6.84 23.70 1.11
C ASP A 129 -8.15 22.97 1.46
N GLN A 130 -8.25 21.69 1.14
CA GLN A 130 -9.35 20.84 1.54
C GLN A 130 -9.05 20.29 2.94
N ASP A 131 -10.08 19.98 3.69
CA ASP A 131 -9.95 19.33 4.99
C ASP A 131 -8.97 18.15 4.91
N THR A 132 -7.83 18.27 5.60
CA THR A 132 -6.82 17.22 5.65
C THR A 132 -7.42 16.00 6.34
N LYS A 133 -7.72 14.97 5.58
CA LYS A 133 -8.35 13.75 6.09
C LYS A 133 -8.15 12.56 5.16
N PHE A 134 -8.20 11.39 5.78
CA PHE A 134 -8.41 10.16 5.04
C PHE A 134 -9.91 9.86 4.96
N ARG A 135 -10.35 9.34 3.83
CA ARG A 135 -11.69 8.81 3.64
C ARG A 135 -11.63 7.34 3.33
N PHE A 136 -12.47 6.62 4.03
CA PHE A 136 -12.55 5.18 3.91
C PHE A 136 -14.01 4.77 3.74
N LYS A 137 -14.30 3.95 2.72
CA LYS A 137 -15.66 3.50 2.46
C LYS A 137 -15.68 2.02 2.13
N PHE A 138 -16.48 1.27 2.89
CA PHE A 138 -16.85 -0.11 2.58
C PHE A 138 -18.20 -0.43 3.22
N GLY A 139 -18.86 -1.52 2.78
CA GLY A 139 -20.16 -1.89 3.29
C GLY A 139 -21.24 -0.79 3.11
N GLY A 140 -21.06 0.12 2.13
CA GLY A 140 -21.98 1.21 1.88
C GLY A 140 -21.83 2.44 2.79
N VAL A 141 -20.97 2.38 3.81
CA VAL A 141 -20.72 3.45 4.78
C VAL A 141 -19.40 4.14 4.47
N SER A 142 -19.37 5.47 4.56
CA SER A 142 -18.18 6.29 4.35
C SER A 142 -17.81 7.00 5.64
N ASP A 143 -16.61 6.74 6.12
CA ASP A 143 -16.02 7.46 7.26
C ASP A 143 -14.96 8.44 6.78
N SER A 144 -14.93 9.63 7.42
CA SER A 144 -13.90 10.64 7.21
C SER A 144 -13.09 10.75 8.48
N ILE A 145 -11.80 10.48 8.36
CA ILE A 145 -10.87 10.41 9.49
C ILE A 145 -10.01 11.65 9.45
N PRO A 146 -10.15 12.58 10.40
CA PRO A 146 -9.36 13.81 10.43
C PRO A 146 -7.88 13.46 10.72
N ILE A 147 -7.00 14.13 10.04
CA ILE A 147 -5.56 14.06 10.32
C ILE A 147 -5.25 15.19 11.32
N ALA A 148 -4.70 14.84 12.48
CA ALA A 148 -4.70 15.75 13.63
C ALA A 148 -3.68 16.91 13.54
N SER A 149 -2.63 16.87 12.72
CA SER A 149 -1.56 17.85 12.86
C SER A 149 -0.78 18.27 11.63
N THR A 150 -0.56 17.41 10.68
CA THR A 150 0.20 17.72 9.46
C THR A 150 -0.41 17.02 8.27
N ALA A 151 -0.45 17.70 7.14
CA ALA A 151 -0.78 17.07 5.88
C ALA A 151 0.21 15.93 5.60
N PRO A 152 -0.25 14.83 5.00
CA PRO A 152 0.66 13.79 4.52
C PRO A 152 1.73 14.40 3.62
N SER A 153 2.94 13.85 3.67
CA SER A 153 4.03 14.29 2.81
C SER A 153 3.64 14.16 1.34
N THR A 154 4.03 15.15 0.55
CA THR A 154 3.95 15.12 -0.91
C THR A 154 5.20 14.54 -1.56
N SER A 155 6.22 14.21 -0.77
CA SER A 155 7.40 13.49 -1.21
C SER A 155 7.29 12.00 -0.91
N LYS A 156 8.16 11.21 -1.51
CA LYS A 156 8.22 9.76 -1.29
C LYS A 156 8.32 9.44 0.20
N ALA A 157 7.31 8.73 0.74
CA ALA A 157 7.21 8.34 2.14
C ALA A 157 6.59 6.96 2.29
N LEU A 158 6.82 6.30 3.43
CA LEU A 158 6.17 5.07 3.81
C LEU A 158 4.89 5.38 4.59
N PHE A 159 3.77 4.95 4.05
CA PHE A 159 2.46 5.01 4.71
C PHE A 159 2.05 3.63 5.20
N ARG A 160 1.50 3.58 6.42
CA ARG A 160 0.87 2.39 6.97
C ARG A 160 -0.57 2.69 7.35
N PHE A 161 -1.47 1.87 6.86
CA PHE A 161 -2.89 1.92 7.20
C PHE A 161 -3.29 0.64 7.92
N GLN A 162 -3.91 0.77 9.09
CA GLN A 162 -4.33 -0.35 9.91
C GLN A 162 -5.78 -0.25 10.33
N ARG A 163 -6.47 -1.39 10.39
CA ARG A 163 -7.74 -1.58 11.06
C ARG A 163 -7.58 -2.67 12.11
N ASP A 164 -7.95 -2.37 13.35
CA ASP A 164 -7.92 -3.35 14.43
C ASP A 164 -9.21 -4.20 14.52
N GLY A 165 -9.20 -5.22 15.39
CA GLY A 165 -10.36 -6.07 15.61
C GLY A 165 -11.55 -5.37 16.31
N SER A 166 -11.36 -4.15 16.81
CA SER A 166 -12.39 -3.32 17.44
C SER A 166 -12.97 -2.26 16.50
N ASN A 167 -12.62 -2.35 15.21
CA ASN A 167 -13.07 -1.43 14.18
C ASN A 167 -12.54 0.01 14.32
N ASN A 168 -11.32 0.16 14.89
CA ASN A 168 -10.59 1.41 14.82
C ASN A 168 -9.61 1.35 13.66
N VAL A 169 -9.42 2.48 13.00
CA VAL A 169 -8.39 2.66 11.96
C VAL A 169 -7.35 3.67 12.42
N ASP A 170 -6.13 3.45 12.04
CA ASP A 170 -5.02 4.37 12.28
C ASP A 170 -4.14 4.48 11.03
N PHE A 171 -3.56 5.66 10.86
CA PHE A 171 -2.70 6.00 9.74
C PHE A 171 -1.36 6.48 10.26
N PHE A 172 -0.31 5.99 9.62
CA PHE A 172 1.06 6.35 9.96
C PHE A 172 1.78 6.81 8.70
N GLU A 173 2.67 7.76 8.90
CA GLU A 173 3.68 8.17 7.94
C GLU A 173 5.04 8.06 8.62
N ASP A 174 5.95 7.27 8.07
CA ASP A 174 7.28 7.03 8.61
C ASP A 174 7.30 6.74 10.11
N ASP A 175 6.47 5.81 10.58
CA ASP A 175 6.26 5.40 11.97
C ASP A 175 5.52 6.41 12.86
N THR A 176 5.12 7.57 12.34
CA THR A 176 4.40 8.58 13.11
C THR A 176 2.90 8.46 12.85
N SER A 177 2.10 8.22 13.90
CA SER A 177 0.64 8.26 13.78
C SER A 177 0.16 9.66 13.40
N LEU A 178 -0.66 9.74 12.36
CA LEU A 178 -1.17 11.01 11.83
C LEU A 178 -2.43 11.53 12.55
N GLY A 179 -3.03 10.73 13.41
CA GLY A 179 -4.28 11.15 14.08
C GLY A 179 -4.68 10.29 15.27
N GLY A 180 -3.97 9.19 15.52
CA GLY A 180 -4.34 8.16 16.49
C GLY A 180 -5.48 7.26 16.00
N ALA A 181 -5.75 6.22 16.77
CA ALA A 181 -6.80 5.27 16.46
C ALA A 181 -8.19 5.94 16.43
N PHE A 182 -8.88 5.83 15.32
CA PHE A 182 -10.18 6.46 15.09
C PHE A 182 -11.27 5.39 14.87
N PRO A 183 -12.34 5.39 15.68
CA PRO A 183 -13.42 4.42 15.50
C PRO A 183 -14.20 4.73 14.23
N ILE A 184 -14.39 3.71 13.38
CA ILE A 184 -15.19 3.81 12.16
C ILE A 184 -16.52 3.09 12.30
N THR A 185 -17.52 3.58 11.57
CA THR A 185 -18.86 2.98 11.53
C THR A 185 -19.01 1.99 10.36
N ALA A 186 -18.15 2.10 9.36
CA ALA A 186 -18.07 1.14 8.28
C ALA A 186 -17.72 -0.26 8.81
N SER A 187 -18.41 -1.28 8.33
CA SER A 187 -18.25 -2.66 8.77
C SER A 187 -18.33 -3.64 7.58
N GLY A 188 -17.80 -4.85 7.78
CA GLY A 188 -17.77 -5.86 6.74
C GLY A 188 -16.42 -5.94 6.03
N THR A 189 -16.43 -6.33 4.78
CA THR A 189 -15.24 -6.55 3.96
C THR A 189 -14.85 -5.27 3.22
N PHE A 190 -13.58 -4.89 3.34
CA PHE A 190 -12.95 -3.94 2.45
C PHE A 190 -12.25 -4.71 1.33
N SER A 191 -12.85 -4.73 0.16
CA SER A 191 -12.24 -5.38 -0.99
C SER A 191 -11.42 -4.38 -1.80
N ILE A 192 -10.30 -4.83 -2.35
CA ILE A 192 -9.37 -4.04 -3.17
C ILE A 192 -9.24 -4.75 -4.51
N ILE A 193 -9.55 -4.06 -5.59
CA ILE A 193 -9.43 -4.58 -6.96
C ILE A 193 -8.39 -3.82 -7.78
N ARG A 194 -7.97 -2.61 -7.33
CA ARG A 194 -7.01 -1.78 -8.07
C ARG A 194 -6.29 -0.75 -7.22
N LEU A 195 -5.15 -0.31 -7.71
CA LEU A 195 -4.52 0.95 -7.36
C LEU A 195 -5.11 2.05 -8.25
N GLY A 196 -5.37 3.24 -7.67
CA GLY A 196 -6.07 4.31 -8.37
C GLY A 196 -7.58 4.11 -8.44
N ALA A 197 -8.25 4.65 -9.45
CA ALA A 197 -9.71 4.59 -9.59
C ALA A 197 -10.19 4.71 -11.03
N THR A 198 -11.43 4.24 -11.25
CA THR A 198 -12.15 4.36 -12.52
C THR A 198 -12.84 5.72 -12.74
N ALA A 199 -12.65 6.69 -11.89
CA ALA A 199 -13.35 7.97 -11.91
C ALA A 199 -12.37 9.15 -11.85
N ALA A 200 -12.85 10.36 -12.13
CA ALA A 200 -12.11 11.61 -12.10
C ALA A 200 -11.47 11.96 -10.71
N THR A 201 -11.60 11.07 -9.72
CA THR A 201 -10.95 11.15 -8.41
C THR A 201 -9.74 10.21 -8.32
N ALA A 202 -9.16 9.80 -9.46
CA ALA A 202 -7.97 8.99 -9.46
C ALA A 202 -6.75 9.82 -9.08
N ILE A 203 -5.90 9.22 -8.25
CA ILE A 203 -4.70 9.88 -7.75
C ILE A 203 -3.63 9.98 -8.83
N GLY A 204 -3.00 11.16 -8.94
CA GLY A 204 -1.71 11.31 -9.63
C GLY A 204 -0.58 10.93 -8.68
N ALA A 205 -0.18 9.66 -8.63
CA ALA A 205 0.82 9.19 -7.66
C ALA A 205 1.77 8.17 -8.27
N LYS A 206 2.92 8.01 -7.61
CA LYS A 206 3.86 6.92 -7.85
C LYS A 206 3.80 5.94 -6.69
N PHE A 207 3.52 4.69 -7.01
CA PHE A 207 3.57 3.57 -6.07
C PHE A 207 4.90 2.85 -6.23
N PHE A 208 5.73 2.89 -5.21
CA PHE A 208 7.03 2.21 -5.22
C PHE A 208 6.95 0.81 -4.64
N GLU A 209 6.11 0.62 -3.62
CA GLU A 209 5.92 -0.67 -2.98
C GLU A 209 4.53 -0.72 -2.33
N VAL A 210 3.89 -1.91 -2.37
CA VAL A 210 2.60 -2.15 -1.72
C VAL A 210 2.63 -3.52 -1.06
N VAL A 211 2.31 -3.58 0.23
CA VAL A 211 2.18 -4.84 0.98
C VAL A 211 0.84 -4.85 1.70
N ILE A 212 0.07 -5.90 1.52
CA ILE A 212 -1.28 -6.04 2.09
C ILE A 212 -1.36 -7.29 2.95
N PHE A 213 -1.83 -7.15 4.19
CA PHE A 213 -2.11 -8.23 5.12
C PHE A 213 -3.60 -8.21 5.50
N ASN A 214 -4.23 -9.38 5.58
CA ASN A 214 -5.61 -9.53 6.05
C ASN A 214 -5.72 -9.72 7.57
N GLU A 215 -4.70 -9.27 8.31
CA GLU A 215 -4.64 -9.26 9.76
C GLU A 215 -3.93 -8.02 10.30
N LEU A 216 -4.12 -7.74 11.58
CA LEU A 216 -3.30 -6.74 12.27
C LEU A 216 -1.92 -7.34 12.53
N VAL A 217 -0.93 -6.85 11.81
CA VAL A 217 0.47 -7.26 11.96
C VAL A 217 0.98 -6.85 13.35
N SER A 218 1.73 -7.72 14.02
CA SER A 218 2.30 -7.41 15.33
C SER A 218 3.34 -6.29 15.26
N ASP A 219 3.50 -5.52 16.35
CA ASP A 219 4.45 -4.40 16.41
C ASP A 219 5.90 -4.85 16.11
N ALA A 220 6.28 -6.05 16.52
CA ALA A 220 7.60 -6.62 16.22
C ALA A 220 7.79 -6.83 14.70
N ASN A 221 6.79 -7.39 14.03
CA ASN A 221 6.83 -7.58 12.59
C ASN A 221 6.70 -6.25 11.83
N ILE A 222 5.89 -5.30 12.33
CA ILE A 222 5.79 -3.95 11.77
C ILE A 222 7.18 -3.32 11.70
N ALA A 223 7.93 -3.33 12.81
CA ALA A 223 9.27 -2.74 12.87
C ALA A 223 10.24 -3.37 11.84
N LEU A 224 10.17 -4.70 11.66
CA LEU A 224 10.99 -5.41 10.68
C LEU A 224 10.57 -5.10 9.24
N ILE A 225 9.26 -5.10 8.96
CA ILE A 225 8.71 -4.77 7.64
C ILE A 225 9.09 -3.35 7.24
N GLU A 226 8.87 -2.38 8.13
CA GLU A 226 9.16 -0.97 7.85
C GLU A 226 10.66 -0.74 7.65
N ALA A 227 11.52 -1.36 8.45
CA ALA A 227 12.97 -1.27 8.25
C ALA A 227 13.41 -1.86 6.89
N ASP A 228 12.85 -3.00 6.50
CA ASP A 228 13.15 -3.65 5.22
C ASP A 228 12.65 -2.81 4.04
N ILE A 229 11.41 -2.31 4.10
CA ILE A 229 10.83 -1.41 3.09
C ILE A 229 11.64 -0.12 2.96
N LYS A 230 11.95 0.55 4.08
CA LYS A 230 12.72 1.80 4.10
C LYS A 230 14.11 1.61 3.51
N ASN A 231 14.81 0.55 3.91
CA ASN A 231 16.14 0.23 3.37
C ASN A 231 16.10 0.04 1.83
N ARG A 232 15.14 -0.73 1.33
CA ARG A 232 14.98 -0.99 -0.11
C ARG A 232 14.60 0.25 -0.90
N ASN A 233 13.79 1.12 -0.32
CA ASN A 233 13.28 2.32 -0.96
C ASN A 233 14.15 3.57 -0.71
N SER A 234 15.23 3.47 0.05
CA SER A 234 16.12 4.59 0.42
C SER A 234 15.36 5.73 1.14
N LEU A 235 14.55 5.36 2.13
CA LEU A 235 13.80 6.27 3.02
C LEU A 235 14.52 6.42 4.36
#